data_7124c803f57a2a4518512ba34f6d7cfe
#
_entry.id   7124c803f57a2a4518512ba34f6d7cfe
#
_cell.length_a   1.000
_cell.length_b   1.000
_cell.length_c   1.000
_cell.angle_alpha   90.00
_cell.angle_beta   90.00
_cell.angle_gamma   90.00
#
_symmetry.space_group_name_H-M   'P 1'
#
loop_
_entity.id
_entity.type
_entity.pdbx_description
1 polymer ?
#
loop_
_entity_poly.entity_id
_entity_poly.type
_entity_poly.pdbx_seq_one_letter_code
_entity_poly.pdbx_strand_id
1 'polypeptide(L)'
;MIKRLLSFLDASPVNFLAVKNIADTLAANGFRRIDPALPLGEVKSGDRFFVTKNDSSIYAFRIGNKPIADAGFHMICAHCDSPTFRIKPNAEMLTEGGIVKLNTEVYGGPIMSTWFDRPLTLAGRVIVRGEDVMQPETLLLHIKRPLLQISNLAIHFNRQVNDGVALSKQKDVLPLLGQITSQLEAGNLLMNVILEELNSTIADCQFCAKDVLDFDLYLADATPACTFGVHNAVSYTHLTL
;
A
#
# COMPACT_ATOMS: atom_id res chain seq x y z
N MET A 1 3.09 11.60 21.21
CA MET A 1 2.46 11.92 19.90
C MET A 1 3.30 11.40 18.74
N ILE A 2 4.58 11.76 18.60
CA ILE A 2 5.43 11.40 17.45
C ILE A 2 5.57 9.88 17.23
N LYS A 3 5.83 9.09 18.27
CA LYS A 3 5.92 7.63 18.17
C LYS A 3 4.65 7.00 17.59
N ARG A 4 3.47 7.50 17.98
CA ARG A 4 2.19 7.01 17.45
C ARG A 4 2.03 7.35 15.97
N LEU A 5 2.49 8.52 15.54
CA LEU A 5 2.50 8.92 14.14
C LEU A 5 3.41 7.99 13.33
N LEU A 6 4.66 7.79 13.76
CA LEU A 6 5.61 6.90 13.07
C LEU A 6 5.06 5.48 12.94
N SER A 7 4.53 4.91 14.03
CA SER A 7 3.92 3.57 13.98
C SER A 7 2.72 3.50 13.03
N PHE A 8 1.92 4.56 12.94
CA PHE A 8 0.81 4.62 11.99
C PHE A 8 1.32 4.66 10.54
N LEU A 9 2.36 5.44 10.26
CA LEU A 9 2.97 5.53 8.93
C LEU A 9 3.57 4.18 8.49
N ASP A 10 4.33 3.54 9.37
CA ASP A 10 4.91 2.21 9.10
C ASP A 10 3.86 1.13 8.85
N ALA A 11 2.72 1.22 9.53
CA ALA A 11 1.61 0.30 9.35
C ALA A 11 0.72 0.63 8.13
N SER A 12 0.90 1.79 7.50
CA SER A 12 -0.01 2.34 6.48
C SER A 12 0.70 2.72 5.18
N PRO A 13 1.54 1.85 4.58
CA PRO A 13 2.31 2.18 3.39
C PRO A 13 1.47 2.39 2.12
N VAL A 14 0.22 1.92 2.13
CA VAL A 14 -0.75 2.06 1.02
C VAL A 14 -2.15 2.33 1.54
N ASN A 15 -3.02 2.83 0.67
CA ASN A 15 -4.39 3.24 1.02
C ASN A 15 -5.21 2.18 1.75
N PHE A 16 -5.16 0.91 1.33
CA PHE A 16 -5.92 -0.18 1.95
C PHE A 16 -5.53 -0.38 3.42
N LEU A 17 -4.23 -0.38 3.70
CA LEU A 17 -3.70 -0.49 5.05
C LEU A 17 -3.97 0.78 5.87
N ALA A 18 -3.88 1.96 5.25
CA ALA A 18 -4.23 3.22 5.90
C ALA A 18 -5.70 3.24 6.33
N VAL A 19 -6.62 2.86 5.44
CA VAL A 19 -8.06 2.80 5.73
C VAL A 19 -8.35 1.78 6.83
N LYS A 20 -7.74 0.59 6.78
CA LYS A 20 -7.86 -0.41 7.84
C LYS A 20 -7.42 0.14 9.20
N ASN A 21 -6.24 0.73 9.28
CA ASN A 21 -5.69 1.25 10.54
C ASN A 21 -6.50 2.44 11.08
N ILE A 22 -7.06 3.27 10.20
CA ILE A 22 -8.00 4.32 10.59
C ILE A 22 -9.29 3.71 11.12
N ALA A 23 -9.88 2.73 10.43
CA ALA A 23 -11.10 2.05 10.85
C ALA A 23 -10.94 1.38 12.22
N ASP A 24 -9.82 0.66 12.44
CA ASP A 24 -9.50 0.04 13.73
C ASP A 24 -9.36 1.09 14.83
N THR A 25 -8.69 2.21 14.53
CA THR A 25 -8.55 3.33 15.48
C THR A 25 -9.90 3.95 15.83
N LEU A 26 -10.78 4.13 14.85
CA LEU A 26 -12.13 4.66 15.07
C LEU A 26 -12.97 3.70 15.91
N ALA A 27 -12.96 2.40 15.58
CA ALA A 27 -13.67 1.37 16.33
C ALA A 27 -13.21 1.33 17.80
N ALA A 28 -11.89 1.35 18.04
CA ALA A 28 -11.32 1.40 19.38
C ALA A 28 -11.70 2.68 20.17
N ASN A 29 -12.12 3.75 19.47
CA ASN A 29 -12.60 4.99 20.08
C ASN A 29 -14.12 5.13 20.06
N GLY A 30 -14.86 4.03 19.93
CA GLY A 30 -16.31 3.98 20.06
C GLY A 30 -17.08 4.47 18.84
N PHE A 31 -16.45 4.49 17.67
CA PHE A 31 -17.16 4.66 16.41
C PHE A 31 -17.72 3.34 15.94
N ARG A 32 -18.96 3.32 15.48
CA ARG A 32 -19.64 2.15 14.93
C ARG A 32 -19.52 2.15 13.41
N ARG A 33 -19.09 1.02 12.84
CA ARG A 33 -19.13 0.83 11.38
C ARG A 33 -20.59 0.69 10.95
N ILE A 34 -20.94 1.37 9.86
CA ILE A 34 -22.24 1.25 9.22
C ILE A 34 -22.11 0.57 7.86
N ASP A 35 -23.13 -0.23 7.54
CA ASP A 35 -23.30 -0.78 6.21
C ASP A 35 -24.15 0.19 5.39
N PRO A 36 -23.63 0.80 4.29
CA PRO A 36 -24.39 1.74 3.49
C PRO A 36 -25.59 1.14 2.76
N ALA A 37 -25.68 -0.19 2.67
CA ALA A 37 -26.82 -0.90 2.10
C ALA A 37 -28.01 -1.03 3.09
N LEU A 38 -27.77 -0.78 4.39
CA LEU A 38 -28.77 -0.92 5.43
C LEU A 38 -29.21 0.43 5.99
N PRO A 39 -30.47 0.57 6.44
CA PRO A 39 -30.92 1.78 7.12
C PRO A 39 -30.09 2.04 8.39
N LEU A 40 -29.68 3.29 8.60
CA LEU A 40 -28.89 3.68 9.78
C LEU A 40 -29.64 3.50 11.11
N GLY A 41 -30.97 3.46 11.08
CA GLY A 41 -31.83 3.38 12.26
C GLY A 41 -31.95 4.74 12.98
N GLU A 42 -32.40 4.68 14.24
CA GLU A 42 -32.49 5.88 15.08
C GLU A 42 -31.10 6.42 15.42
N VAL A 43 -30.89 7.71 15.19
CA VAL A 43 -29.63 8.42 15.38
C VAL A 43 -29.79 9.46 16.49
N LYS A 44 -28.84 9.50 17.44
CA LYS A 44 -28.85 10.40 18.60
C LYS A 44 -27.65 11.35 18.58
N SER A 45 -27.83 12.49 19.23
CA SER A 45 -26.70 13.42 19.46
C SER A 45 -25.56 12.70 20.17
N GLY A 46 -24.35 12.89 19.68
CA GLY A 46 -23.13 12.26 20.19
C GLY A 46 -22.76 10.93 19.52
N ASP A 47 -23.65 10.30 18.77
CA ASP A 47 -23.36 9.09 18.04
C ASP A 47 -22.20 9.28 17.09
N ARG A 48 -21.40 8.22 16.92
CA ARG A 48 -20.18 8.20 16.13
C ARG A 48 -20.23 7.04 15.16
N PHE A 49 -19.98 7.33 13.90
CA PHE A 49 -20.05 6.34 12.83
C PHE A 49 -18.87 6.45 11.89
N PHE A 50 -18.56 5.35 11.22
CA PHE A 50 -17.73 5.37 10.03
C PHE A 50 -18.22 4.38 8.99
N VAL A 51 -17.86 4.65 7.74
CA VAL A 51 -18.13 3.79 6.58
C VAL A 51 -16.90 3.76 5.69
N THR A 52 -16.59 2.60 5.13
CA THR A 52 -15.54 2.43 4.12
C THR A 52 -16.14 2.24 2.74
N LYS A 53 -15.42 2.64 1.71
CA LYS A 53 -15.77 2.35 0.31
C LYS A 53 -14.59 1.65 -0.36
N ASN A 54 -14.81 0.43 -0.87
CA ASN A 54 -13.80 -0.45 -1.46
C ASN A 54 -12.56 -0.68 -0.57
N ASP A 55 -12.67 -0.43 0.75
CA ASP A 55 -11.58 -0.42 1.71
C ASP A 55 -10.37 0.47 1.31
N SER A 56 -10.62 1.45 0.43
CA SER A 56 -9.64 2.42 -0.06
C SER A 56 -9.96 3.87 0.32
N SER A 57 -11.16 4.12 0.84
CA SER A 57 -11.54 5.40 1.42
C SER A 57 -12.43 5.19 2.64
N ILE A 58 -12.47 6.18 3.53
CA ILE A 58 -13.21 6.12 4.77
C ILE A 58 -13.86 7.48 5.07
N TYR A 59 -15.09 7.43 5.56
CA TYR A 59 -15.80 8.59 6.09
C TYR A 59 -16.14 8.32 7.54
N ALA A 60 -15.79 9.23 8.43
CA ALA A 60 -16.14 9.18 9.84
C ALA A 60 -16.88 10.44 10.24
N PHE A 61 -17.93 10.31 11.02
CA PHE A 61 -18.71 11.45 11.45
C PHE A 61 -19.28 11.26 12.85
N ARG A 62 -19.54 12.39 13.50
CA ARG A 62 -20.18 12.45 14.79
C ARG A 62 -21.42 13.32 14.68
N ILE A 63 -22.52 12.87 15.25
CA ILE A 63 -23.77 13.61 15.30
C ILE A 63 -23.64 14.75 16.32
N GLY A 64 -23.90 15.94 15.86
CA GLY A 64 -23.94 17.15 16.70
C GLY A 64 -25.15 17.19 17.63
N ASN A 65 -25.22 18.22 18.45
CA ASN A 65 -26.32 18.46 19.37
C ASN A 65 -27.35 19.51 18.85
N LYS A 66 -27.12 20.03 17.65
CA LYS A 66 -28.03 20.97 16.99
C LYS A 66 -28.55 20.36 15.70
N PRO A 67 -29.74 20.75 15.21
CA PRO A 67 -30.22 20.37 13.89
C PRO A 67 -29.20 20.73 12.81
N ILE A 68 -29.06 19.89 11.80
CA ILE A 68 -28.11 20.10 10.69
C ILE A 68 -28.42 21.41 9.94
N ALA A 69 -29.71 21.74 9.81
CA ALA A 69 -30.16 22.98 9.20
C ALA A 69 -29.60 24.25 9.88
N ASP A 70 -29.35 24.18 11.19
CA ASP A 70 -28.84 25.29 11.98
C ASP A 70 -27.31 25.28 12.14
N ALA A 71 -26.73 24.08 12.21
CA ALA A 71 -25.31 23.91 12.51
C ALA A 71 -24.45 23.69 11.26
N GLY A 72 -25.04 23.17 10.16
CA GLY A 72 -24.31 22.75 8.99
C GLY A 72 -23.34 21.57 9.28
N PHE A 73 -22.33 21.44 8.42
CA PHE A 73 -21.28 20.42 8.54
C PHE A 73 -19.92 21.05 8.78
N HIS A 74 -19.17 20.52 9.72
CA HIS A 74 -17.74 20.79 9.87
C HIS A 74 -16.98 19.61 9.26
N MET A 75 -16.29 19.83 8.13
CA MET A 75 -15.61 18.80 7.38
C MET A 75 -14.11 18.97 7.40
N ILE A 76 -13.37 17.88 7.61
CA ILE A 76 -11.94 17.78 7.42
C ILE A 76 -11.71 16.69 6.38
N CYS A 77 -11.00 17.02 5.32
CA CYS A 77 -10.68 16.09 4.23
C CYS A 77 -9.18 15.93 4.10
N ALA A 78 -8.75 14.69 3.90
CA ALA A 78 -7.41 14.33 3.54
C ALA A 78 -7.45 13.09 2.63
N HIS A 79 -6.41 12.85 1.84
CA HIS A 79 -6.31 11.61 1.07
C HIS A 79 -5.68 10.49 1.90
N CYS A 80 -5.99 9.23 1.56
CA CYS A 80 -5.48 8.02 2.22
C CYS A 80 -4.42 7.30 1.40
N ASP A 81 -4.20 7.70 0.15
CA ASP A 81 -3.23 7.13 -0.77
C ASP A 81 -1.95 7.96 -0.81
N SER A 82 -0.92 7.41 -1.43
CA SER A 82 0.38 8.09 -1.62
C SER A 82 0.89 7.80 -3.03
N PRO A 83 1.64 8.73 -3.64
CA PRO A 83 2.31 8.47 -4.91
C PRO A 83 3.26 7.28 -4.81
N THR A 84 3.18 6.37 -5.77
CA THR A 84 3.98 5.14 -5.79
C THR A 84 3.98 4.49 -7.18
N PHE A 85 4.34 3.22 -7.25
CA PHE A 85 4.28 2.39 -8.45
C PHE A 85 3.39 1.18 -8.19
N ARG A 86 2.37 1.01 -9.03
CA ARG A 86 1.44 -0.11 -8.98
C ARG A 86 1.96 -1.26 -9.83
N ILE A 87 1.86 -2.47 -9.35
CA ILE A 87 2.19 -3.68 -10.11
C ILE A 87 1.08 -3.93 -11.14
N LYS A 88 1.48 -4.14 -12.40
CA LYS A 88 0.53 -4.48 -13.48
C LYS A 88 0.13 -5.95 -13.40
N PRO A 89 -1.03 -6.34 -13.97
CA PRO A 89 -1.47 -7.75 -14.00
C PRO A 89 -0.46 -8.70 -14.65
N ASN A 90 0.18 -8.30 -15.76
CA ASN A 90 1.34 -8.99 -16.31
C ASN A 90 2.60 -8.49 -15.60
N ALA A 91 2.83 -9.06 -14.42
CA ALA A 91 3.73 -8.49 -13.43
C ALA A 91 5.21 -8.75 -13.72
N GLU A 92 5.56 -9.91 -14.26
CA GLU A 92 6.96 -10.32 -14.38
C GLU A 92 7.52 -10.09 -15.77
N MET A 93 8.71 -9.52 -15.82
CA MET A 93 9.48 -9.28 -17.03
C MET A 93 10.85 -9.94 -16.89
N LEU A 94 11.08 -10.98 -17.66
CA LEU A 94 12.39 -11.60 -17.75
C LEU A 94 13.29 -10.78 -18.67
N THR A 95 14.49 -10.45 -18.18
CA THR A 95 15.52 -9.73 -18.92
C THR A 95 16.72 -10.63 -19.19
N GLU A 96 17.67 -10.15 -19.99
CA GLU A 96 18.93 -10.84 -20.23
C GLU A 96 19.65 -11.18 -18.91
N GLY A 97 20.32 -12.32 -18.86
CA GLY A 97 21.01 -12.80 -17.66
C GLY A 97 20.10 -13.40 -16.59
N GLY A 98 18.83 -13.69 -16.92
CA GLY A 98 17.90 -14.34 -16.00
C GLY A 98 17.39 -13.40 -14.89
N ILE A 99 17.49 -12.10 -15.06
CA ILE A 99 16.99 -11.13 -14.08
C ILE A 99 15.49 -10.92 -14.31
N VAL A 100 14.71 -11.02 -13.24
CA VAL A 100 13.28 -10.73 -13.23
C VAL A 100 13.04 -9.34 -12.66
N LYS A 101 12.37 -8.50 -13.45
CA LYS A 101 11.86 -7.20 -13.03
C LYS A 101 10.34 -7.24 -12.89
N LEU A 102 9.79 -6.40 -12.05
CA LEU A 102 8.34 -6.19 -12.01
C LEU A 102 7.93 -5.09 -12.97
N ASN A 103 6.88 -5.38 -13.72
CA ASN A 103 6.22 -4.42 -14.61
C ASN A 103 5.31 -3.53 -13.78
N THR A 104 5.63 -2.25 -13.74
CA THR A 104 4.91 -1.27 -12.93
C THR A 104 4.31 -0.15 -13.77
N GLU A 105 3.31 0.51 -13.20
CA GLU A 105 2.81 1.79 -13.66
C GLU A 105 2.93 2.83 -12.55
N VAL A 106 3.17 4.06 -12.94
CA VAL A 106 3.24 5.18 -11.99
C VAL A 106 1.84 5.49 -11.48
N TYR A 107 1.66 5.46 -10.17
CA TYR A 107 0.45 5.86 -9.48
C TYR A 107 0.62 7.23 -8.84
N GLY A 108 -0.24 8.17 -9.18
CA GLY A 108 -0.13 9.56 -8.72
C GLY A 108 1.06 10.30 -9.34
N GLY A 109 1.65 11.20 -8.59
CA GLY A 109 2.76 12.06 -9.00
C GLY A 109 4.03 11.89 -8.16
N PRO A 110 4.70 10.71 -8.15
CA PRO A 110 5.91 10.52 -7.38
C PRO A 110 7.09 11.32 -7.96
N ILE A 111 8.00 11.76 -7.11
CA ILE A 111 9.33 12.19 -7.53
C ILE A 111 10.14 10.92 -7.83
N MET A 112 10.13 10.49 -9.09
CA MET A 112 10.65 9.17 -9.47
C MET A 112 12.12 8.95 -9.07
N SER A 113 12.97 9.99 -9.15
CA SER A 113 14.38 9.89 -8.80
C SER A 113 14.65 9.51 -7.34
N THR A 114 13.70 9.78 -6.43
CA THR A 114 13.86 9.44 -5.01
C THR A 114 13.61 7.96 -4.70
N TRP A 115 13.13 7.19 -5.66
CA TRP A 115 12.84 5.77 -5.53
C TRP A 115 14.01 4.86 -5.90
N PHE A 116 15.05 5.43 -6.52
CA PHE A 116 16.23 4.68 -6.92
C PHE A 116 17.13 4.33 -5.72
N ASP A 117 17.79 3.18 -5.82
CA ASP A 117 18.77 2.65 -4.86
C ASP A 117 18.25 2.51 -3.42
N ARG A 118 16.93 2.40 -3.26
CA ARG A 118 16.27 2.20 -1.98
C ARG A 118 15.86 0.75 -1.80
N PRO A 119 15.89 0.23 -0.56
CA PRO A 119 15.25 -1.02 -0.24
C PRO A 119 13.74 -0.86 -0.33
N LEU A 120 13.11 -1.51 -1.29
CA LEU A 120 11.68 -1.46 -1.51
C LEU A 120 11.02 -2.80 -1.15
N THR A 121 9.72 -2.73 -0.91
CA THR A 121 8.86 -3.88 -0.63
C THR A 121 7.50 -3.73 -1.34
N LEU A 122 6.59 -4.68 -1.06
CA LEU A 122 5.24 -4.70 -1.59
C LEU A 122 4.20 -4.61 -0.47
N ALA A 123 3.18 -3.82 -0.71
CA ALA A 123 1.99 -3.74 0.10
C ALA A 123 0.74 -3.54 -0.76
N GLY A 124 -0.41 -3.98 -0.26
CA GLY A 124 -1.68 -3.83 -0.97
C GLY A 124 -2.72 -4.83 -0.52
N ARG A 125 -3.49 -5.31 -1.48
CA ARG A 125 -4.49 -6.37 -1.25
C ARG A 125 -4.36 -7.47 -2.29
N VAL A 126 -4.77 -8.66 -1.88
CA VAL A 126 -4.90 -9.85 -2.72
C VAL A 126 -6.35 -10.31 -2.64
N ILE A 127 -6.94 -10.60 -3.77
CA ILE A 127 -8.29 -11.14 -3.87
C ILE A 127 -8.17 -12.64 -4.00
N VAL A 128 -8.72 -13.35 -3.06
CA VAL A 128 -8.70 -14.83 -3.05
C VAL A 128 -10.10 -15.39 -3.21
N ARG A 129 -10.15 -16.63 -3.63
CA ARG A 129 -11.40 -17.38 -3.76
C ARG A 129 -12.02 -17.56 -2.37
N GLY A 130 -13.25 -17.11 -2.19
CA GLY A 130 -14.07 -17.37 -1.02
C GLY A 130 -14.78 -18.71 -1.09
N GLU A 131 -15.53 -19.05 -0.06
CA GLU A 131 -16.42 -20.22 -0.04
C GLU A 131 -17.51 -20.12 -1.13
N ASP A 132 -18.05 -18.93 -1.37
CA ASP A 132 -18.95 -18.61 -2.47
C ASP A 132 -18.17 -17.97 -3.62
N VAL A 133 -18.34 -18.52 -4.83
CA VAL A 133 -17.69 -17.99 -6.06
C VAL A 133 -18.03 -16.53 -6.33
N MET A 134 -19.22 -16.08 -5.91
CA MET A 134 -19.69 -14.70 -6.08
C MET A 134 -19.24 -13.76 -4.96
N GLN A 135 -18.58 -14.29 -3.94
CA GLN A 135 -18.11 -13.54 -2.78
C GLN A 135 -16.61 -13.80 -2.52
N PRO A 136 -15.71 -13.28 -3.37
CA PRO A 136 -14.28 -13.41 -3.15
C PRO A 136 -13.88 -12.67 -1.88
N GLU A 137 -12.84 -13.16 -1.23
CA GLU A 137 -12.28 -12.55 -0.03
C GLU A 137 -11.14 -11.60 -0.38
N THR A 138 -11.03 -10.52 0.37
CA THR A 138 -9.95 -9.55 0.25
C THR A 138 -9.00 -9.69 1.43
N LEU A 139 -7.75 -10.04 1.15
CA LEU A 139 -6.68 -10.14 2.12
C LEU A 139 -5.70 -8.99 1.96
N LEU A 140 -5.25 -8.40 3.06
CA LEU A 140 -4.24 -7.35 3.05
C LEU A 140 -2.85 -7.96 3.12
N LEU A 141 -1.96 -7.47 2.26
CA LEU A 141 -0.57 -7.88 2.19
C LEU A 141 0.35 -6.72 2.58
N HIS A 142 1.32 -6.97 3.43
CA HIS A 142 2.39 -6.04 3.75
C HIS A 142 3.68 -6.80 4.06
N ILE A 143 4.52 -6.98 3.07
CA ILE A 143 5.83 -7.60 3.21
C ILE A 143 6.76 -6.61 3.88
N LYS A 144 7.28 -6.95 5.06
CA LYS A 144 8.08 -6.01 5.87
C LYS A 144 9.59 -6.09 5.63
N ARG A 145 10.05 -7.10 4.87
CA ARG A 145 11.45 -7.24 4.50
C ARG A 145 11.76 -6.50 3.20
N PRO A 146 12.99 -6.02 2.99
CA PRO A 146 13.44 -5.57 1.68
C PRO A 146 13.29 -6.70 0.65
N LEU A 147 12.64 -6.40 -0.45
CA LEU A 147 12.33 -7.38 -1.50
C LEU A 147 12.77 -6.90 -2.88
N LEU A 148 12.73 -5.60 -3.13
CA LEU A 148 12.84 -5.00 -4.44
C LEU A 148 13.82 -3.83 -4.42
N GLN A 149 14.35 -3.50 -5.58
CA GLN A 149 15.15 -2.29 -5.78
C GLN A 149 15.00 -1.78 -7.22
N ILE A 150 14.85 -0.47 -7.39
CA ILE A 150 15.03 0.22 -8.66
C ILE A 150 16.46 0.72 -8.68
N SER A 151 17.33 0.09 -9.47
CA SER A 151 18.77 0.39 -9.46
C SER A 151 19.13 1.47 -10.45
N ASN A 152 19.95 2.41 -10.02
CA ASN A 152 20.69 3.28 -10.94
C ASN A 152 21.78 2.51 -11.68
N LEU A 153 22.17 3.03 -12.83
CA LEU A 153 23.38 2.59 -13.50
C LEU A 153 24.61 3.29 -12.89
N ALA A 154 25.72 2.59 -12.87
CA ALA A 154 27.00 3.20 -12.53
C ALA A 154 27.28 4.39 -13.47
N ILE A 155 27.91 5.43 -12.95
CA ILE A 155 28.19 6.67 -13.71
C ILE A 155 28.94 6.42 -15.04
N HIS A 156 29.69 5.32 -15.10
CA HIS A 156 30.39 4.92 -16.34
C HIS A 156 29.46 4.61 -17.51
N PHE A 157 28.22 4.18 -17.19
CA PHE A 157 27.17 3.84 -18.16
C PHE A 157 26.14 4.96 -18.33
N ASN A 158 26.12 5.93 -17.41
CA ASN A 158 25.22 7.09 -17.45
C ASN A 158 25.94 8.35 -16.96
N ARG A 159 26.81 8.90 -17.78
CA ARG A 159 27.68 10.04 -17.42
C ARG A 159 26.93 11.34 -17.16
N GLN A 160 25.68 11.45 -17.67
CA GLN A 160 24.85 12.63 -17.53
C GLN A 160 23.89 12.55 -16.33
N VAL A 161 23.95 11.50 -15.51
CA VAL A 161 23.02 11.29 -14.41
C VAL A 161 22.92 12.49 -13.45
N ASN A 162 24.03 13.23 -13.26
CA ASN A 162 24.07 14.39 -12.39
C ASN A 162 23.65 15.71 -13.08
N ASP A 163 23.52 15.69 -14.41
CA ASP A 163 23.12 16.87 -15.20
C ASP A 163 21.61 16.90 -15.47
N GLY A 164 20.89 15.89 -14.97
CA GLY A 164 19.44 15.69 -15.15
C GLY A 164 19.11 14.77 -16.31
N VAL A 165 18.47 13.67 -16.01
CA VAL A 165 18.02 12.66 -16.99
C VAL A 165 16.51 12.55 -16.96
N ALA A 166 15.86 12.61 -18.13
CA ALA A 166 14.44 12.34 -18.26
C ALA A 166 14.20 10.84 -18.05
N LEU A 167 13.51 10.51 -16.97
CA LEU A 167 13.19 9.14 -16.61
C LEU A 167 11.97 8.63 -17.40
N SER A 168 12.13 7.47 -18.04
CA SER A 168 11.02 6.75 -18.67
C SER A 168 10.22 5.96 -17.65
N LYS A 169 8.93 6.25 -17.55
CA LYS A 169 8.00 5.51 -16.66
C LYS A 169 7.90 4.01 -17.00
N GLN A 170 8.27 3.60 -18.19
CA GLN A 170 8.14 2.22 -18.67
C GLN A 170 9.46 1.45 -18.69
N LYS A 171 10.59 2.11 -18.59
CA LYS A 171 11.91 1.47 -18.73
C LYS A 171 12.79 1.63 -17.50
N ASP A 172 12.79 2.82 -16.89
CA ASP A 172 13.79 3.17 -15.88
C ASP A 172 13.34 2.90 -14.46
N VAL A 173 12.03 2.80 -14.22
CA VAL A 173 11.43 2.64 -12.88
C VAL A 173 10.87 1.22 -12.63
N LEU A 174 11.45 0.22 -13.26
CA LEU A 174 11.07 -1.18 -13.11
C LEU A 174 11.93 -1.84 -12.02
N PRO A 175 11.32 -2.21 -10.87
CA PRO A 175 12.09 -2.78 -9.77
C PRO A 175 12.57 -4.20 -10.08
N LEU A 176 13.78 -4.50 -9.64
CA LEU A 176 14.36 -5.84 -9.64
C LEU A 176 13.70 -6.67 -8.56
N LEU A 177 13.19 -7.85 -8.89
CA LEU A 177 12.61 -8.81 -7.97
C LEU A 177 13.61 -9.92 -7.60
N GLY A 178 14.36 -10.39 -8.56
CA GLY A 178 15.31 -11.47 -8.34
C GLY A 178 16.01 -11.93 -9.62
N GLN A 179 16.77 -13.01 -9.47
CA GLN A 179 17.44 -13.68 -10.58
C GLN A 179 16.98 -15.12 -10.64
N ILE A 180 16.69 -15.60 -11.83
CA ILE A 180 16.35 -17.02 -12.06
C ILE A 180 17.59 -17.87 -11.78
N THR A 181 17.41 -18.86 -10.93
CA THR A 181 18.39 -19.91 -10.65
C THR A 181 17.77 -21.25 -11.01
N SER A 182 18.57 -22.34 -10.96
CA SER A 182 18.07 -23.68 -11.18
C SER A 182 16.97 -24.13 -10.20
N GLN A 183 16.74 -23.38 -9.13
CA GLN A 183 15.70 -23.62 -8.12
C GLN A 183 14.47 -22.72 -8.27
N LEU A 184 14.56 -21.67 -9.09
CA LEU A 184 13.49 -20.67 -9.28
C LEU A 184 13.10 -20.66 -10.78
N GLU A 185 11.90 -21.12 -11.07
CA GLU A 185 11.34 -21.08 -12.41
C GLU A 185 10.83 -19.67 -12.77
N ALA A 186 11.01 -19.29 -14.04
CA ALA A 186 10.46 -18.03 -14.55
C ALA A 186 8.93 -18.04 -14.55
N GLY A 187 8.32 -16.91 -14.23
CA GLY A 187 6.89 -16.68 -14.41
C GLY A 187 6.03 -16.88 -13.16
N ASN A 188 6.63 -17.22 -12.00
CA ASN A 188 5.89 -17.41 -10.75
C ASN A 188 6.56 -16.81 -9.51
N LEU A 189 7.60 -16.00 -9.68
CA LEU A 189 8.35 -15.47 -8.52
C LEU A 189 7.48 -14.57 -7.63
N LEU A 190 6.74 -13.65 -8.23
CA LEU A 190 5.84 -12.77 -7.49
C LEU A 190 4.74 -13.56 -6.80
N MET A 191 4.13 -14.53 -7.49
CA MET A 191 3.07 -15.36 -6.92
C MET A 191 3.59 -16.17 -5.73
N ASN A 192 4.80 -16.73 -5.83
CA ASN A 192 5.42 -17.46 -4.73
C ASN A 192 5.66 -16.55 -3.51
N VAL A 193 6.11 -15.32 -3.74
CA VAL A 193 6.28 -14.32 -2.66
C VAL A 193 4.95 -13.96 -2.00
N ILE A 194 3.89 -13.77 -2.79
CA ILE A 194 2.53 -13.50 -2.27
C ILE A 194 2.05 -14.67 -1.41
N LEU A 195 2.17 -15.90 -1.91
CA LEU A 195 1.72 -17.10 -1.20
C LEU A 195 2.53 -17.36 0.08
N GLU A 196 3.84 -17.16 0.04
CA GLU A 196 4.71 -17.27 1.22
C GLU A 196 4.23 -16.32 2.32
N GLU A 197 3.98 -15.05 1.99
CA GLU A 197 3.53 -14.05 2.94
C GLU A 197 2.12 -14.34 3.47
N LEU A 198 1.16 -14.69 2.61
CA LEU A 198 -0.19 -15.03 3.02
C LEU A 198 -0.20 -16.25 3.96
N ASN A 199 0.49 -17.32 3.56
CA ASN A 199 0.53 -18.56 4.34
C ASN A 199 1.32 -18.44 5.64
N SER A 200 2.23 -17.47 5.75
CA SER A 200 2.94 -17.18 7.00
C SER A 200 2.14 -16.31 7.97
N THR A 201 1.24 -15.48 7.43
CA THR A 201 0.53 -14.46 8.21
C THR A 201 -0.85 -14.94 8.65
N ILE A 202 -1.52 -15.76 7.84
CA ILE A 202 -2.87 -16.25 8.08
C ILE A 202 -2.79 -17.67 8.61
N ALA A 203 -3.07 -17.83 9.91
CA ALA A 203 -3.13 -19.14 10.54
C ALA A 203 -4.29 -19.97 9.96
N ASP A 204 -4.11 -21.28 9.91
CA ASP A 204 -5.12 -22.27 9.50
C ASP A 204 -5.59 -22.22 8.03
N CYS A 205 -4.94 -21.41 7.19
CA CYS A 205 -5.16 -21.39 5.74
C CYS A 205 -3.89 -21.75 4.98
N GLN A 206 -4.03 -22.48 3.89
CA GLN A 206 -2.94 -22.77 2.97
C GLN A 206 -3.37 -22.45 1.55
N PHE A 207 -3.05 -21.22 1.13
CA PHE A 207 -3.38 -20.73 -0.21
C PHE A 207 -2.40 -21.32 -1.25
N CYS A 208 -2.93 -21.59 -2.43
CA CYS A 208 -2.16 -21.93 -3.63
C CYS A 208 -2.44 -20.92 -4.75
N ALA A 209 -1.68 -20.95 -5.82
CA ALA A 209 -1.79 -19.99 -6.91
C ALA A 209 -3.20 -19.94 -7.56
N LYS A 210 -3.96 -21.04 -7.51
CA LYS A 210 -5.33 -21.09 -8.05
C LYS A 210 -6.37 -20.37 -7.17
N ASP A 211 -6.03 -20.12 -5.92
CA ASP A 211 -6.90 -19.41 -4.97
C ASP A 211 -6.77 -17.91 -5.14
N VAL A 212 -5.67 -17.42 -5.69
CA VAL A 212 -5.45 -16.00 -5.96
C VAL A 212 -6.14 -15.64 -7.27
N LEU A 213 -7.17 -14.80 -7.19
CA LEU A 213 -7.96 -14.35 -8.32
C LEU A 213 -7.39 -13.07 -8.95
N ASP A 214 -6.93 -12.14 -8.10
CA ASP A 214 -6.38 -10.85 -8.51
C ASP A 214 -5.58 -10.22 -7.37
N PHE A 215 -4.85 -9.17 -7.67
CA PHE A 215 -4.14 -8.37 -6.67
C PHE A 215 -4.08 -6.90 -7.05
N ASP A 216 -3.95 -6.07 -6.04
CA ASP A 216 -3.76 -4.63 -6.17
C ASP A 216 -2.58 -4.23 -5.28
N LEU A 217 -1.36 -4.41 -5.81
CA LEU A 217 -0.11 -4.27 -5.08
C LEU A 217 0.68 -3.05 -5.54
N TYR A 218 1.32 -2.41 -4.59
CA TYR A 218 2.11 -1.21 -4.78
C TYR A 218 3.49 -1.37 -4.16
N LEU A 219 4.47 -0.65 -4.71
CA LEU A 219 5.77 -0.50 -4.07
C LEU A 219 5.63 0.32 -2.79
N ALA A 220 6.38 -0.07 -1.78
CA ALA A 220 6.53 0.68 -0.54
C ALA A 220 8.00 0.74 -0.14
N ASP A 221 8.38 1.78 0.62
CA ASP A 221 9.70 1.83 1.22
C ASP A 221 9.79 0.77 2.33
N ALA A 222 10.83 -0.04 2.31
CA ALA A 222 11.09 -1.01 3.35
C ALA A 222 11.80 -0.40 4.58
N THR A 223 12.19 0.87 4.49
CA THR A 223 12.81 1.61 5.58
C THR A 223 11.74 2.19 6.50
N PRO A 224 11.78 1.92 7.80
CA PRO A 224 10.82 2.47 8.74
C PRO A 224 10.84 3.99 8.81
N ALA A 225 9.70 4.59 9.13
CA ALA A 225 9.58 6.02 9.40
C ALA A 225 10.41 6.39 10.64
N CYS A 226 11.13 7.49 10.56
CA CYS A 226 12.01 7.93 11.64
C CYS A 226 11.95 9.44 11.87
N THR A 227 12.49 9.87 12.99
CA THR A 227 12.81 11.27 13.21
C THR A 227 14.28 11.51 12.93
N PHE A 228 14.64 12.69 12.46
CA PHE A 228 16.01 13.08 12.21
C PHE A 228 16.25 14.57 12.53
N GLY A 229 17.49 14.99 12.32
CA GLY A 229 17.95 16.37 12.61
C GLY A 229 18.40 16.56 14.06
N VAL A 230 18.91 17.75 14.35
CA VAL A 230 19.34 18.12 15.70
C VAL A 230 18.12 18.05 16.60
N HIS A 231 18.23 17.31 17.70
CA HIS A 231 17.15 17.06 18.67
C HIS A 231 15.96 16.24 18.13
N ASN A 232 16.10 15.51 17.02
CA ASN A 232 15.02 14.71 16.41
C ASN A 232 13.75 15.53 16.12
N ALA A 233 13.92 16.78 15.69
CA ALA A 233 12.83 17.73 15.51
C ALA A 233 12.08 17.55 14.18
N VAL A 234 12.58 16.73 13.27
CA VAL A 234 11.99 16.46 11.95
C VAL A 234 11.53 15.02 11.88
N SER A 235 10.28 14.78 11.50
CA SER A 235 9.80 13.46 11.13
C SER A 235 10.04 13.23 9.64
N TYR A 236 10.49 12.05 9.28
CA TYR A 236 10.73 11.66 7.91
C TYR A 236 10.04 10.35 7.59
N THR A 237 9.27 10.37 6.53
CA THR A 237 8.78 9.21 5.84
C THR A 237 9.06 9.40 4.36
N HIS A 238 9.14 8.34 3.59
CA HIS A 238 9.28 8.47 2.15
C HIS A 238 7.93 8.82 1.48
N LEU A 239 7.20 9.73 2.05
CA LEU A 239 6.05 10.37 1.45
C LEU A 239 6.51 11.70 0.85
N THR A 240 6.91 11.66 -0.40
CA THR A 240 7.03 12.88 -1.19
C THR A 240 5.66 13.19 -1.77
N LEU A 241 4.98 14.09 -1.12
CA LEU A 241 3.79 14.76 -1.65
C LEU A 241 4.20 15.73 -2.73
#